data_52d4d3d6b5ced4c78fd006ff0b09463b
#
_entry.id   52d4d3d6b5ced4c78fd006ff0b09463b
#
_cell.length_a   1.000
_cell.length_b   1.000
_cell.length_c   1.000
_cell.angle_alpha   90.00
_cell.angle_beta   90.00
_cell.angle_gamma   90.00
#
_symmetry.space_group_name_H-M   'P 1'
#
loop_
_entity.id
_entity.type
_entity.pdbx_description
1 polymer ?
#
loop_
_entity_poly.entity_id
_entity_poly.type
_entity_poly.pdbx_seq_one_letter_code
_entity_poly.pdbx_strand_id
1 'polypeptide(L)'
;YKRQEYGLRQEGQIIINNLCAYIRSPFDLAFRYDELSQDKPSPHGSYRENHQEFSVHRAELLAEAKVRQRALQEIHRRLRHFPQGDRRSYVEGSWSGFEYDFSNSVFFYPVDMKDSWYQNSVDFSGCTYYASAEFSGSTYERSVYFCDSTYYDWVFFNNSTYFGEAQWSGSTYHDSARFSWSVYYGEVSFHDSVYGGSVFFDQSLYYDAASFYSSIYRGETGFDGSLYRGSVFVSDSV
;
A
#
# COMPACT_ATOMS: atom_id res chain seq x y z
N TYR A 1 -10.32 -19.92 29.96
CA TYR A 1 -10.80 -19.03 28.86
C TYR A 1 -9.67 -18.16 28.35
N LYS A 2 -9.08 -17.21 29.12
CA LYS A 2 -8.00 -16.29 28.67
C LYS A 2 -6.76 -16.99 28.11
N ARG A 3 -6.36 -18.16 28.63
CA ARG A 3 -5.17 -18.89 28.17
C ARG A 3 -5.42 -19.58 26.81
N GLN A 4 -6.64 -20.02 26.56
CA GLN A 4 -7.06 -20.61 25.29
C GLN A 4 -7.17 -19.57 24.19
N GLU A 5 -7.75 -18.41 24.52
CA GLU A 5 -7.88 -17.26 23.62
C GLU A 5 -6.50 -16.68 23.21
N TYR A 6 -5.55 -16.61 24.17
CA TYR A 6 -4.17 -16.22 23.92
C TYR A 6 -3.45 -17.21 22.97
N GLY A 7 -3.63 -18.51 23.15
CA GLY A 7 -3.08 -19.55 22.26
C GLY A 7 -3.59 -19.45 20.83
N LEU A 8 -4.91 -19.29 20.65
CA LEU A 8 -5.52 -19.13 19.34
C LEU A 8 -5.06 -17.85 18.61
N ARG A 9 -4.81 -16.77 19.36
CA ARG A 9 -4.28 -15.53 18.79
C ARG A 9 -2.83 -15.70 18.32
N GLN A 10 -1.98 -16.42 19.08
CA GLN A 10 -0.61 -16.71 18.67
C GLN A 10 -0.57 -17.59 17.40
N GLU A 11 -1.39 -18.63 17.32
CA GLU A 11 -1.50 -19.48 16.14
C GLU A 11 -1.96 -18.68 14.91
N GLY A 12 -2.94 -17.77 15.10
CA GLY A 12 -3.38 -16.86 14.05
C GLY A 12 -2.27 -15.95 13.55
N GLN A 13 -1.48 -15.35 14.44
CA GLN A 13 -0.34 -14.51 14.06
C GLN A 13 0.73 -15.29 13.28
N ILE A 14 1.00 -16.55 13.63
CA ILE A 14 1.92 -17.39 12.87
C ILE A 14 1.43 -17.61 11.44
N ILE A 15 0.13 -17.85 11.24
CA ILE A 15 -0.46 -17.98 9.91
C ILE A 15 -0.28 -16.68 9.11
N ILE A 16 -0.58 -15.53 9.71
CA ILE A 16 -0.39 -14.22 9.08
C ILE A 16 1.07 -13.99 8.69
N ASN A 17 2.00 -14.26 9.61
CA ASN A 17 3.44 -14.11 9.36
C ASN A 17 3.91 -14.98 8.19
N ASN A 18 3.41 -16.21 8.07
CA ASN A 18 3.74 -17.11 6.97
C ASN A 18 3.18 -16.59 5.63
N LEU A 19 1.95 -16.06 5.61
CA LEU A 19 1.35 -15.47 4.41
C LEU A 19 2.12 -14.22 3.97
N CYS A 20 2.45 -13.33 4.91
CA CYS A 20 3.26 -12.14 4.63
C CYS A 20 4.67 -12.53 4.14
N ALA A 21 5.33 -13.49 4.79
CA ALA A 21 6.63 -13.98 4.37
C ALA A 21 6.61 -14.58 2.95
N TYR A 22 5.54 -15.31 2.59
CA TYR A 22 5.36 -15.80 1.23
C TYR A 22 5.20 -14.65 0.22
N ILE A 23 4.40 -13.64 0.53
CA ILE A 23 4.21 -12.47 -0.34
C ILE A 23 5.54 -11.70 -0.53
N ARG A 24 6.36 -11.60 0.52
CA ARG A 24 7.69 -10.96 0.48
C ARG A 24 8.77 -11.81 -0.17
N SER A 25 8.55 -13.11 -0.36
CA SER A 25 9.59 -13.98 -0.87
C SER A 25 10.10 -13.52 -2.25
N PRO A 26 11.43 -13.52 -2.50
CA PRO A 26 11.99 -13.11 -3.77
C PRO A 26 11.42 -13.92 -4.94
N PHE A 27 11.19 -13.25 -6.05
CA PHE A 27 10.77 -13.87 -7.31
C PHE A 27 11.40 -13.12 -8.48
N ASP A 28 12.43 -13.67 -9.06
CA ASP A 28 13.30 -12.99 -10.03
C ASP A 28 12.58 -12.44 -11.25
N LEU A 29 11.53 -13.15 -11.72
CA LEU A 29 10.75 -12.70 -12.87
C LEU A 29 9.93 -11.43 -12.59
N ALA A 30 9.67 -11.08 -11.32
CA ALA A 30 8.99 -9.85 -10.97
C ALA A 30 9.76 -8.61 -11.44
N PHE A 31 11.11 -8.64 -11.43
CA PHE A 31 11.95 -7.54 -11.90
C PHE A 31 11.93 -7.36 -13.43
N ARG A 32 11.30 -8.29 -14.14
CA ARG A 32 11.06 -8.20 -15.60
C ARG A 32 9.59 -7.91 -15.94
N TYR A 33 8.85 -7.38 -14.96
CA TYR A 33 7.41 -7.13 -15.13
C TYR A 33 7.12 -6.26 -16.36
N ASP A 34 7.90 -5.21 -16.61
CA ASP A 34 7.69 -4.29 -17.73
C ASP A 34 7.74 -5.01 -19.09
N GLU A 35 8.59 -6.02 -19.22
CA GLU A 35 8.67 -6.84 -20.45
C GLU A 35 7.58 -7.94 -20.45
N LEU A 36 7.43 -8.66 -19.35
CA LEU A 36 6.57 -9.85 -19.24
C LEU A 36 5.08 -9.54 -19.08
N SER A 37 4.72 -8.31 -18.73
CA SER A 37 3.32 -7.85 -18.70
C SER A 37 2.75 -7.63 -20.11
N GLN A 38 3.60 -7.47 -21.12
CA GLN A 38 3.20 -7.28 -22.51
C GLN A 38 2.67 -8.58 -23.12
N ASP A 39 1.83 -8.45 -24.17
CA ASP A 39 1.31 -9.64 -24.90
C ASP A 39 2.34 -10.29 -25.80
N LYS A 40 3.37 -9.55 -26.20
CA LYS A 40 4.44 -9.99 -27.10
C LYS A 40 5.78 -9.43 -26.64
N PRO A 41 6.90 -10.13 -26.94
CA PRO A 41 8.22 -9.60 -26.67
C PRO A 41 8.46 -8.27 -27.37
N SER A 42 9.06 -7.32 -26.67
CA SER A 42 9.48 -6.06 -27.28
C SER A 42 10.59 -6.30 -28.31
N PRO A 43 10.58 -5.59 -29.47
CA PRO A 43 11.65 -5.69 -30.47
C PRO A 43 13.03 -5.30 -29.93
N HIS A 44 13.07 -4.56 -28.85
CA HIS A 44 14.29 -4.08 -28.17
C HIS A 44 14.52 -4.70 -26.80
N GLY A 45 13.65 -5.63 -26.37
CA GLY A 45 13.70 -6.27 -25.07
C GLY A 45 14.63 -7.49 -25.02
N SER A 46 14.78 -8.05 -23.84
CA SER A 46 15.63 -9.21 -23.56
C SER A 46 15.18 -10.48 -24.29
N TYR A 47 13.88 -10.57 -24.63
CA TYR A 47 13.26 -11.74 -25.27
C TYR A 47 13.09 -11.62 -26.78
N ARG A 48 13.68 -10.60 -27.43
CA ARG A 48 13.48 -10.33 -28.88
C ARG A 48 13.78 -11.53 -29.78
N GLU A 49 14.73 -12.36 -29.40
CA GLU A 49 15.18 -13.53 -30.17
C GLU A 49 14.68 -14.86 -29.60
N ASN A 50 14.05 -14.86 -28.44
CA ASN A 50 13.59 -16.07 -27.75
C ASN A 50 12.12 -15.97 -27.32
N HIS A 51 11.21 -16.07 -28.27
CA HIS A 51 9.76 -16.01 -28.04
C HIS A 51 9.26 -17.19 -27.19
N GLN A 52 9.93 -18.34 -27.22
CA GLN A 52 9.55 -19.48 -26.40
C GLN A 52 9.86 -19.21 -24.92
N GLU A 53 11.04 -18.71 -24.62
CA GLU A 53 11.43 -18.32 -23.26
C GLU A 53 10.51 -17.22 -22.70
N PHE A 54 10.18 -16.21 -23.52
CA PHE A 54 9.19 -15.19 -23.15
C PHE A 54 7.87 -15.82 -22.71
N SER A 55 7.35 -16.76 -23.53
CA SER A 55 6.06 -17.39 -23.23
C SER A 55 6.09 -18.20 -21.94
N VAL A 56 7.19 -18.89 -21.67
CA VAL A 56 7.39 -19.67 -20.44
C VAL A 56 7.47 -18.72 -19.24
N HIS A 57 8.36 -17.73 -19.25
CA HIS A 57 8.55 -16.81 -18.14
C HIS A 57 7.29 -15.97 -17.87
N ARG A 58 6.57 -15.55 -18.93
CA ARG A 58 5.29 -14.86 -18.78
C ARG A 58 4.24 -15.75 -18.11
N ALA A 59 4.16 -17.02 -18.49
CA ALA A 59 3.24 -17.97 -17.86
C ALA A 59 3.57 -18.20 -16.38
N GLU A 60 4.85 -18.31 -16.03
CA GLU A 60 5.33 -18.42 -14.65
C GLU A 60 5.01 -17.16 -13.84
N LEU A 61 5.29 -15.96 -14.39
CA LEU A 61 4.96 -14.69 -13.75
C LEU A 61 3.45 -14.60 -13.43
N LEU A 62 2.60 -14.91 -14.40
CA LEU A 62 1.15 -14.85 -14.24
C LEU A 62 0.62 -15.91 -13.27
N ALA A 63 1.24 -17.08 -13.23
CA ALA A 63 0.86 -18.13 -12.29
C ALA A 63 1.19 -17.73 -10.85
N GLU A 64 2.41 -17.24 -10.61
CA GLU A 64 2.84 -16.77 -9.28
C GLU A 64 2.03 -15.55 -8.83
N ALA A 65 1.76 -14.59 -9.74
CA ALA A 65 0.90 -13.44 -9.46
C ALA A 65 -0.47 -13.87 -8.93
N LYS A 66 -1.10 -14.88 -9.55
CA LYS A 66 -2.40 -15.41 -9.11
C LYS A 66 -2.34 -16.01 -7.70
N VAL A 67 -1.27 -16.71 -7.36
CA VAL A 67 -1.14 -17.35 -6.03
C VAL A 67 -0.95 -16.28 -4.96
N ARG A 68 -0.03 -15.32 -5.17
CA ARG A 68 0.21 -14.23 -4.22
C ARG A 68 -1.02 -13.33 -4.06
N GLN A 69 -1.68 -12.99 -5.16
CA GLN A 69 -2.91 -12.22 -5.14
C GLN A 69 -4.04 -12.93 -4.37
N ARG A 70 -4.13 -14.25 -4.46
CA ARG A 70 -5.08 -15.04 -3.66
C ARG A 70 -4.77 -14.98 -2.17
N ALA A 71 -3.48 -15.08 -1.78
CA ALA A 71 -3.07 -14.92 -0.39
C ALA A 71 -3.43 -13.54 0.14
N LEU A 72 -3.15 -12.48 -0.63
CA LEU A 72 -3.51 -11.11 -0.28
C LEU A 72 -5.02 -10.91 -0.19
N GLN A 73 -5.80 -11.44 -1.14
CA GLN A 73 -7.27 -11.41 -1.12
C GLN A 73 -7.86 -12.09 0.11
N GLU A 74 -7.28 -13.19 0.57
CA GLU A 74 -7.74 -13.87 1.78
C GLU A 74 -7.47 -13.04 3.04
N ILE A 75 -6.32 -12.38 3.13
CA ILE A 75 -6.00 -11.41 4.18
C ILE A 75 -7.01 -10.26 4.12
N HIS A 76 -7.17 -9.64 2.96
CA HIS A 76 -8.07 -8.50 2.75
C HIS A 76 -9.52 -8.83 3.13
N ARG A 77 -10.04 -9.96 2.68
CA ARG A 77 -11.40 -10.40 2.99
C ARG A 77 -11.69 -10.45 4.49
N ARG A 78 -10.68 -10.71 5.32
CA ARG A 78 -10.79 -10.81 6.78
C ARG A 78 -10.38 -9.54 7.52
N LEU A 79 -9.77 -8.58 6.83
CA LEU A 79 -9.47 -7.24 7.33
C LEU A 79 -10.61 -6.26 7.08
N ARG A 80 -11.40 -6.49 6.01
CA ARG A 80 -12.48 -5.57 5.64
C ARG A 80 -13.45 -5.38 6.79
N HIS A 81 -13.77 -4.12 7.06
CA HIS A 81 -14.86 -3.78 7.95
C HIS A 81 -16.20 -3.78 7.18
N PHE A 82 -17.25 -4.15 7.86
CA PHE A 82 -18.59 -4.22 7.29
C PHE A 82 -19.52 -3.28 8.05
N PRO A 83 -20.42 -2.53 7.36
CA PRO A 83 -21.45 -1.75 8.04
C PRO A 83 -22.41 -2.69 8.74
N GLN A 84 -22.62 -2.49 10.04
CA GLN A 84 -23.58 -3.24 10.82
C GLN A 84 -24.87 -2.39 10.98
N GLY A 85 -25.95 -2.78 10.27
CA GLY A 85 -27.32 -2.25 10.43
C GLY A 85 -27.48 -0.77 10.07
N ASP A 86 -27.09 0.14 10.91
CA ASP A 86 -27.10 1.57 10.64
C ASP A 86 -25.70 1.99 10.12
N ARG A 87 -25.65 2.81 9.06
CA ARG A 87 -24.45 3.27 8.34
C ARG A 87 -23.35 3.94 9.19
N ARG A 88 -23.51 3.97 10.52
CA ARG A 88 -22.60 4.59 11.48
C ARG A 88 -21.83 3.59 12.35
N SER A 89 -22.14 2.31 12.26
CA SER A 89 -21.47 1.27 13.04
C SER A 89 -20.74 0.32 12.10
N TYR A 90 -19.41 0.34 12.14
CA TYR A 90 -18.56 -0.60 11.43
C TYR A 90 -18.10 -1.68 12.41
N VAL A 91 -18.02 -2.92 11.94
CA VAL A 91 -17.45 -4.03 12.69
C VAL A 91 -16.11 -4.40 12.04
N GLU A 92 -15.11 -4.49 12.86
CA GLU A 92 -13.78 -4.93 12.48
C GLU A 92 -13.78 -6.32 11.84
N GLY A 93 -12.90 -6.54 10.90
CA GLY A 93 -12.66 -7.85 10.30
C GLY A 93 -12.08 -8.83 11.31
N SER A 94 -12.30 -10.11 11.12
CA SER A 94 -11.83 -11.15 12.05
C SER A 94 -10.31 -11.22 12.23
N TRP A 95 -9.56 -10.59 11.32
CA TRP A 95 -8.10 -10.51 11.35
C TRP A 95 -7.55 -9.11 11.63
N SER A 96 -8.40 -8.13 11.93
CA SER A 96 -7.99 -6.75 12.22
C SER A 96 -7.01 -6.64 13.40
N GLY A 97 -7.06 -7.57 14.36
CA GLY A 97 -6.21 -7.56 15.56
C GLY A 97 -4.80 -8.13 15.37
N PHE A 98 -4.39 -8.54 14.17
CA PHE A 98 -3.03 -9.04 13.91
C PHE A 98 -2.08 -7.94 13.42
N GLU A 99 -0.78 -8.22 13.50
CA GLU A 99 0.29 -7.41 12.93
C GLU A 99 0.60 -7.91 11.53
N TYR A 100 0.93 -6.99 10.62
CA TYR A 100 1.22 -7.31 9.22
C TYR A 100 2.55 -6.70 8.81
N ASP A 101 3.44 -7.54 8.30
CA ASP A 101 4.72 -7.14 7.75
C ASP A 101 4.78 -7.54 6.26
N PHE A 102 4.51 -6.57 5.40
CA PHE A 102 4.67 -6.65 3.96
C PHE A 102 5.93 -5.93 3.46
N SER A 103 6.81 -5.50 4.36
CA SER A 103 7.99 -4.71 4.03
C SER A 103 8.84 -5.36 2.93
N ASN A 104 9.40 -4.53 2.05
CA ASN A 104 10.22 -4.95 0.93
C ASN A 104 9.55 -5.94 -0.06
N SER A 105 8.21 -5.97 -0.11
CA SER A 105 7.47 -6.78 -1.07
C SER A 105 7.58 -6.23 -2.49
N VAL A 106 7.60 -7.14 -3.48
CA VAL A 106 7.46 -6.78 -4.89
C VAL A 106 6.08 -7.21 -5.37
N PHE A 107 5.20 -6.25 -5.58
CA PHE A 107 3.84 -6.46 -6.06
C PHE A 107 3.79 -6.28 -7.60
N PHE A 108 3.88 -7.37 -8.32
CA PHE A 108 3.77 -7.44 -9.78
C PHE A 108 2.35 -7.86 -10.23
N TYR A 109 1.37 -7.52 -9.41
CA TYR A 109 -0.07 -7.71 -9.61
C TYR A 109 -0.83 -6.60 -8.87
N PRO A 110 -2.07 -6.29 -9.29
CA PRO A 110 -2.85 -5.28 -8.60
C PRO A 110 -3.09 -5.62 -7.13
N VAL A 111 -2.90 -4.64 -6.26
CA VAL A 111 -3.14 -4.72 -4.82
C VAL A 111 -4.47 -4.06 -4.50
N ASP A 112 -5.41 -4.79 -3.90
CA ASP A 112 -6.69 -4.26 -3.38
C ASP A 112 -6.78 -4.57 -1.89
N MET A 113 -6.53 -3.53 -1.07
CA MET A 113 -6.61 -3.57 0.39
C MET A 113 -7.53 -2.46 0.93
N LYS A 114 -8.45 -1.98 0.09
CA LYS A 114 -9.41 -0.93 0.49
C LYS A 114 -10.36 -1.39 1.59
N ASP A 115 -10.92 -0.43 2.32
CA ASP A 115 -11.88 -0.67 3.41
C ASP A 115 -11.35 -1.62 4.48
N SER A 116 -10.04 -1.65 4.70
CA SER A 116 -9.38 -2.50 5.69
C SER A 116 -9.31 -1.84 7.07
N TRP A 117 -9.39 -2.63 8.13
CA TRP A 117 -9.24 -2.12 9.49
C TRP A 117 -8.05 -2.80 10.19
N TYR A 118 -7.03 -2.02 10.51
CA TYR A 118 -5.82 -2.45 11.18
C TYR A 118 -5.80 -1.93 12.62
N GLN A 119 -5.92 -2.82 13.61
CA GLN A 119 -5.85 -2.47 15.03
C GLN A 119 -4.41 -2.42 15.57
N ASN A 120 -3.49 -3.07 14.87
CA ASN A 120 -2.06 -3.03 15.16
C ASN A 120 -1.29 -2.38 14.01
N SER A 121 0.02 -2.20 14.20
CA SER A 121 0.87 -1.62 13.17
C SER A 121 0.96 -2.51 11.95
N VAL A 122 1.04 -1.87 10.79
CA VAL A 122 1.25 -2.54 9.50
C VAL A 122 2.41 -1.89 8.76
N ASP A 123 3.27 -2.72 8.20
CA ASP A 123 4.46 -2.30 7.48
C ASP A 123 4.39 -2.68 6.00
N PHE A 124 4.36 -1.66 5.13
CA PHE A 124 4.47 -1.71 3.68
C PHE A 124 5.70 -0.94 3.20
N SER A 125 6.68 -0.67 4.07
CA SER A 125 7.87 0.09 3.70
C SER A 125 8.77 -0.67 2.71
N GLY A 126 9.51 0.07 1.89
CA GLY A 126 10.45 -0.47 0.92
C GLY A 126 9.81 -1.31 -0.20
N CYS A 127 8.50 -1.19 -0.39
CA CYS A 127 7.78 -1.99 -1.39
C CYS A 127 7.92 -1.44 -2.81
N THR A 128 7.83 -2.34 -3.78
CA THR A 128 7.73 -1.98 -5.20
C THR A 128 6.38 -2.44 -5.74
N TYR A 129 5.61 -1.50 -6.30
CA TYR A 129 4.30 -1.75 -6.90
C TYR A 129 4.39 -1.51 -8.42
N TYR A 130 4.43 -2.57 -9.21
CA TYR A 130 4.44 -2.49 -10.68
C TYR A 130 3.05 -2.26 -11.27
N ALA A 131 2.00 -2.65 -10.55
CA ALA A 131 0.61 -2.44 -10.95
C ALA A 131 -0.10 -1.57 -9.91
N SER A 132 -1.35 -1.18 -10.20
CA SER A 132 -2.14 -0.31 -9.34
C SER A 132 -2.30 -0.82 -7.91
N ALA A 133 -2.36 0.12 -6.95
CA ALA A 133 -2.54 -0.21 -5.55
C ALA A 133 -3.67 0.62 -4.92
N GLU A 134 -4.56 -0.05 -4.21
CA GLU A 134 -5.76 0.52 -3.61
C GLU A 134 -5.78 0.24 -2.10
N PHE A 135 -5.63 1.32 -1.30
CA PHE A 135 -5.65 1.30 0.16
C PHE A 135 -6.72 2.22 0.74
N SER A 136 -7.58 2.79 -0.11
CA SER A 136 -8.58 3.79 0.30
C SER A 136 -9.62 3.24 1.26
N GLY A 137 -10.28 4.13 1.97
CA GLY A 137 -11.38 3.79 2.89
C GLY A 137 -10.94 3.03 4.15
N SER A 138 -9.65 2.96 4.42
CA SER A 138 -9.10 2.12 5.48
C SER A 138 -8.94 2.85 6.81
N THR A 139 -8.92 2.09 7.90
CA THR A 139 -8.71 2.58 9.26
C THR A 139 -7.44 1.96 9.86
N TYR A 140 -6.54 2.82 10.35
CA TYR A 140 -5.29 2.44 10.98
C TYR A 140 -5.26 2.96 12.42
N GLU A 141 -5.40 2.07 13.42
CA GLU A 141 -5.43 2.46 14.83
C GLU A 141 -4.03 2.69 15.43
N ARG A 142 -2.99 2.10 14.80
CA ARG A 142 -1.59 2.25 15.18
C ARG A 142 -0.79 2.78 13.99
N SER A 143 0.53 2.78 14.12
CA SER A 143 1.41 3.27 13.07
C SER A 143 1.31 2.45 11.78
N VAL A 144 1.37 3.14 10.65
CA VAL A 144 1.45 2.54 9.32
C VAL A 144 2.63 3.11 8.54
N TYR A 145 3.36 2.23 7.88
CA TYR A 145 4.58 2.57 7.15
C TYR A 145 4.42 2.19 5.68
N PHE A 146 4.47 3.19 4.79
CA PHE A 146 4.53 3.08 3.34
C PHE A 146 5.78 3.77 2.77
N CYS A 147 6.72 4.13 3.64
CA CYS A 147 7.93 4.87 3.30
C CYS A 147 8.87 4.05 2.39
N ASP A 148 9.80 4.77 1.72
CA ASP A 148 10.84 4.18 0.88
C ASP A 148 10.34 3.28 -0.24
N SER A 149 9.09 3.50 -0.69
CA SER A 149 8.38 2.64 -1.65
C SER A 149 8.36 3.24 -3.06
N THR A 150 8.25 2.38 -4.07
CA THR A 150 8.16 2.79 -5.47
C THR A 150 6.84 2.33 -6.07
N TYR A 151 6.09 3.28 -6.64
CA TYR A 151 4.80 3.04 -7.30
C TYR A 151 4.92 3.40 -8.79
N TYR A 152 4.83 2.39 -9.65
CA TYR A 152 4.93 2.57 -11.11
C TYR A 152 3.60 2.94 -11.75
N ASP A 153 2.48 2.49 -11.17
CA ASP A 153 1.11 2.77 -11.58
C ASP A 153 0.42 3.61 -10.51
N TRP A 154 -0.82 4.03 -10.73
CA TRP A 154 -1.56 4.86 -9.78
C TRP A 154 -1.83 4.17 -8.44
N VAL A 155 -1.85 4.97 -7.37
CA VAL A 155 -2.11 4.50 -6.01
C VAL A 155 -3.13 5.39 -5.29
N PHE A 156 -4.02 4.75 -4.52
CA PHE A 156 -5.04 5.43 -3.72
C PHE A 156 -4.90 5.12 -2.24
N PHE A 157 -4.80 6.19 -1.42
CA PHE A 157 -4.83 6.17 0.04
C PHE A 157 -5.97 7.02 0.60
N ASN A 158 -6.84 7.52 -0.26
CA ASN A 158 -7.88 8.48 0.07
C ASN A 158 -9.00 7.91 0.95
N ASN A 159 -9.81 8.80 1.57
CA ASN A 159 -10.94 8.45 2.44
C ASN A 159 -10.56 7.58 3.65
N SER A 160 -9.32 7.68 4.14
CA SER A 160 -8.81 6.82 5.21
C SER A 160 -8.66 7.59 6.53
N THR A 161 -8.64 6.84 7.63
CA THR A 161 -8.46 7.39 8.97
C THR A 161 -7.21 6.80 9.62
N TYR A 162 -6.32 7.68 10.06
CA TYR A 162 -5.04 7.34 10.67
C TYR A 162 -5.03 7.87 12.11
N PHE A 163 -5.12 6.97 13.10
CA PHE A 163 -5.05 7.34 14.50
C PHE A 163 -3.62 7.40 15.04
N GLY A 164 -2.75 6.54 14.54
CA GLY A 164 -1.32 6.53 14.84
C GLY A 164 -0.51 7.34 13.82
N GLU A 165 0.80 7.22 13.93
CA GLU A 165 1.74 7.78 12.97
C GLU A 165 1.57 7.15 11.59
N ALA A 166 1.66 7.96 10.53
CA ALA A 166 1.52 7.49 9.15
C ALA A 166 2.66 8.03 8.29
N GLN A 167 3.40 7.13 7.61
CA GLN A 167 4.64 7.48 6.93
C GLN A 167 4.62 7.07 5.46
N TRP A 168 4.86 8.06 4.56
CA TRP A 168 5.06 7.89 3.11
C TRP A 168 6.36 8.55 2.63
N SER A 169 7.23 8.97 3.55
CA SER A 169 8.49 9.65 3.22
C SER A 169 9.43 8.77 2.36
N GLY A 170 10.31 9.41 1.61
CA GLY A 170 11.32 8.72 0.79
C GLY A 170 10.77 7.95 -0.41
N SER A 171 9.49 8.14 -0.76
CA SER A 171 8.82 7.33 -1.78
C SER A 171 8.85 7.96 -3.16
N THR A 172 8.79 7.11 -4.20
CA THR A 172 8.73 7.54 -5.60
C THR A 172 7.42 7.10 -6.25
N TYR A 173 6.70 8.06 -6.80
CA TYR A 173 5.43 7.86 -7.51
C TYR A 173 5.63 8.22 -8.98
N HIS A 174 5.61 7.23 -9.87
CA HIS A 174 5.76 7.45 -11.31
C HIS A 174 4.46 7.92 -11.96
N ASP A 175 3.31 7.47 -11.45
CA ASP A 175 1.98 7.90 -11.86
C ASP A 175 1.27 8.63 -10.72
N SER A 176 -0.04 8.83 -10.82
CA SER A 176 -0.83 9.63 -9.90
C SER A 176 -1.01 8.97 -8.53
N ALA A 177 -0.94 9.77 -7.46
CA ALA A 177 -1.19 9.35 -6.10
C ALA A 177 -2.31 10.18 -5.45
N ARG A 178 -3.19 9.56 -4.67
CA ARG A 178 -4.27 10.25 -3.99
C ARG A 178 -4.27 9.96 -2.50
N PHE A 179 -4.24 11.07 -1.70
CA PHE A 179 -4.31 11.06 -0.24
C PHE A 179 -5.51 11.85 0.28
N SER A 180 -6.36 12.33 -0.62
CA SER A 180 -7.48 13.26 -0.35
C SER A 180 -8.54 12.65 0.57
N TRP A 181 -9.34 13.52 1.23
CA TRP A 181 -10.49 13.13 2.05
C TRP A 181 -10.12 12.26 3.25
N SER A 182 -8.90 12.39 3.75
CA SER A 182 -8.37 11.56 4.84
C SER A 182 -8.28 12.34 6.16
N VAL A 183 -8.30 11.61 7.26
CA VAL A 183 -8.18 12.19 8.61
C VAL A 183 -6.95 11.61 9.28
N TYR A 184 -6.02 12.50 9.66
CA TYR A 184 -4.78 12.18 10.33
C TYR A 184 -4.83 12.70 11.76
N TYR A 185 -4.96 11.81 12.74
CA TYR A 185 -4.92 12.18 14.16
C TYR A 185 -3.49 12.20 14.70
N GLY A 186 -2.61 11.33 14.23
CA GLY A 186 -1.20 11.30 14.53
C GLY A 186 -0.35 12.06 13.51
N GLU A 187 0.95 12.10 13.76
CA GLU A 187 1.93 12.70 12.85
C GLU A 187 1.92 12.01 11.49
N VAL A 188 2.06 12.80 10.41
CA VAL A 188 2.11 12.29 9.05
C VAL A 188 3.30 12.84 8.29
N SER A 189 3.99 11.96 7.56
CA SER A 189 5.18 12.28 6.79
C SER A 189 5.03 11.94 5.31
N PHE A 190 5.21 12.95 4.45
CA PHE A 190 5.27 12.85 2.98
C PHE A 190 6.59 13.40 2.41
N HIS A 191 7.55 13.75 3.28
CA HIS A 191 8.79 14.43 2.91
C HIS A 191 9.75 13.52 2.12
N ASP A 192 10.77 14.14 1.50
CA ASP A 192 11.82 13.45 0.73
C ASP A 192 11.28 12.57 -0.41
N SER A 193 10.09 12.90 -0.95
CA SER A 193 9.38 12.08 -1.92
C SER A 193 9.41 12.68 -3.32
N VAL A 194 9.30 11.83 -4.35
CA VAL A 194 9.25 12.26 -5.75
C VAL A 194 7.88 11.88 -6.35
N TYR A 195 7.10 12.88 -6.71
CA TYR A 195 5.81 12.73 -7.37
C TYR A 195 5.97 13.04 -8.87
N GLY A 196 6.10 12.00 -9.68
CA GLY A 196 6.25 12.09 -11.13
C GLY A 196 4.93 12.40 -11.84
N GLY A 197 3.81 11.86 -11.34
CA GLY A 197 2.46 12.16 -11.77
C GLY A 197 1.77 13.20 -10.89
N SER A 198 0.45 13.34 -11.04
CA SER A 198 -0.34 14.25 -10.20
C SER A 198 -0.53 13.69 -8.79
N VAL A 199 -0.50 14.57 -7.77
CA VAL A 199 -0.73 14.17 -6.38
C VAL A 199 -1.75 15.08 -5.71
N PHE A 200 -2.69 14.48 -4.98
CA PHE A 200 -3.77 15.20 -4.33
C PHE A 200 -3.86 14.87 -2.84
N PHE A 201 -3.79 15.92 -2.01
CA PHE A 201 -3.96 15.89 -0.55
C PHE A 201 -5.22 16.64 -0.12
N ASP A 202 -6.13 16.92 -1.05
CA ASP A 202 -7.29 17.79 -0.88
C ASP A 202 -8.27 17.30 0.18
N GLN A 203 -9.04 18.23 0.76
CA GLN A 203 -10.17 17.94 1.65
C GLN A 203 -9.79 17.06 2.85
N SER A 204 -8.53 17.12 3.28
CA SER A 204 -8.00 16.28 4.36
C SER A 204 -7.89 17.07 5.66
N LEU A 205 -7.94 16.36 6.79
CA LEU A 205 -7.89 16.95 8.12
C LEU A 205 -6.69 16.42 8.89
N TYR A 206 -5.79 17.32 9.27
CA TYR A 206 -4.56 17.03 9.97
C TYR A 206 -4.62 17.59 11.40
N TYR A 207 -4.66 16.73 12.41
CA TYR A 207 -4.73 17.13 13.82
C TYR A 207 -3.36 17.33 14.45
N ASP A 208 -2.34 16.63 13.98
CA ASP A 208 -0.96 16.69 14.43
C ASP A 208 -0.03 17.21 13.30
N ALA A 209 1.27 17.07 13.45
CA ALA A 209 2.26 17.55 12.50
C ALA A 209 2.13 16.87 11.13
N ALA A 210 2.24 17.65 10.07
CA ALA A 210 2.26 17.18 8.68
C ALA A 210 3.50 17.70 7.95
N SER A 211 4.30 16.79 7.40
CA SER A 211 5.60 17.09 6.78
C SER A 211 5.58 16.79 5.28
N PHE A 212 5.86 17.83 4.47
CA PHE A 212 5.91 17.78 2.99
C PHE A 212 7.24 18.30 2.42
N TYR A 213 8.22 18.61 3.28
CA TYR A 213 9.48 19.25 2.89
C TYR A 213 10.34 18.34 2.02
N SER A 214 11.33 18.93 1.33
CA SER A 214 12.32 18.24 0.48
C SER A 214 11.70 17.32 -0.59
N SER A 215 10.45 17.59 -1.01
CA SER A 215 9.76 16.77 -2.01
C SER A 215 9.77 17.42 -3.38
N ILE A 216 9.77 16.60 -4.43
CA ILE A 216 9.75 17.03 -5.83
C ILE A 216 8.38 16.72 -6.42
N TYR A 217 7.69 17.75 -6.90
CA TYR A 217 6.38 17.67 -7.52
C TYR A 217 6.49 18.01 -9.02
N ARG A 218 6.28 17.03 -9.89
CA ARG A 218 6.37 17.21 -11.35
C ARG A 218 5.04 17.33 -12.04
N GLY A 219 3.96 16.83 -11.42
CA GLY A 219 2.60 16.92 -11.90
C GLY A 219 1.76 17.97 -11.16
N GLU A 220 0.46 17.95 -11.40
CA GLU A 220 -0.48 18.78 -10.65
C GLU A 220 -0.49 18.37 -9.17
N THR A 221 -0.47 19.35 -8.28
CA THR A 221 -0.44 19.11 -6.83
C THR A 221 -1.63 19.85 -6.18
N GLY A 222 -2.51 19.10 -5.51
CA GLY A 222 -3.69 19.63 -4.84
C GLY A 222 -3.56 19.59 -3.31
N PHE A 223 -3.93 20.72 -2.67
CA PHE A 223 -4.08 20.84 -1.21
C PHE A 223 -5.41 21.54 -0.85
N ASP A 224 -6.32 21.64 -1.82
CA ASP A 224 -7.53 22.44 -1.68
C ASP A 224 -8.46 21.92 -0.58
N GLY A 225 -8.98 22.86 0.23
CA GLY A 225 -9.95 22.54 1.26
C GLY A 225 -9.44 21.70 2.43
N SER A 226 -8.13 21.50 2.54
CA SER A 226 -7.52 20.80 3.67
C SER A 226 -7.40 21.70 4.90
N LEU A 227 -7.59 21.12 6.07
CA LEU A 227 -7.50 21.82 7.36
C LEU A 227 -6.37 21.25 8.21
N TYR A 228 -5.44 22.12 8.56
CA TYR A 228 -4.29 21.81 9.40
C TYR A 228 -4.48 22.40 10.79
N ARG A 229 -4.48 21.58 11.84
CA ARG A 229 -4.56 21.97 13.24
C ARG A 229 -3.22 21.87 13.96
N GLY A 230 -2.33 21.03 13.45
CA GLY A 230 -0.94 20.89 13.90
C GLY A 230 0.04 21.73 13.07
N SER A 231 1.33 21.50 13.26
CA SER A 231 2.39 22.15 12.52
C SER A 231 2.50 21.61 11.10
N VAL A 232 2.79 22.47 10.13
CA VAL A 232 3.00 22.08 8.74
C VAL A 232 4.43 22.46 8.30
N PHE A 233 5.14 21.51 7.74
CA PHE A 233 6.52 21.69 7.27
C PHE A 233 6.56 21.48 5.76
N VAL A 234 6.90 22.56 4.99
CA VAL A 234 6.86 22.57 3.52
C VAL A 234 8.14 23.18 2.90
N SER A 235 9.22 23.30 3.66
CA SER A 235 10.47 23.89 3.18
C SER A 235 11.14 23.01 2.11
N ASP A 236 11.94 23.66 1.23
CA ASP A 236 12.81 23.03 0.24
C ASP A 236 12.11 22.07 -0.76
N SER A 237 10.80 22.21 -0.95
CA SER A 237 10.04 21.48 -1.98
C SER A 237 10.07 22.22 -3.32
N VAL A 238 10.17 21.48 -4.44
CA VAL A 238 10.29 22.00 -5.81
C VAL A 238 9.22 21.39 -6.72
#